data_716e84ad498aa6a95b122ff7e0470353
#
_entry.id   716e84ad498aa6a95b122ff7e0470353
#
_cell.length_a   1.000
_cell.length_b   1.000
_cell.length_c   1.000
_cell.angle_alpha   90.00
_cell.angle_beta   90.00
_cell.angle_gamma   90.00
#
_symmetry.space_group_name_H-M   'P 1'
#
loop_
_entity.id
_entity.type
_entity.pdbx_description
1 polymer ?
#
loop_
_entity_poly.entity_id
_entity_poly.type
_entity_poly.pdbx_seq_one_letter_code
_entity_poly.pdbx_strand_id
1 'polypeptide(L)'
;MTIGDTPRGLSDRYVEAVCDLDPITATTLGSRPGDDRLPDFSPEGLEAEAELDRRTLAELDALGEIDDAAERRAARLMRERLSAQLAVHEAGEGLRALSNLFSPVHSVRQVFALMPAATDDDWAVIGRRMARIPEAYRGFAASLREGARRGLLVAPRQVGTVVGQLDEWLAGPYFTTFVADGPDRLRGELRTSAAAADDAVAEVRDFLRDEYGPQTEGTPDAVGRDRYALAARRWTGSDLGSGPGLEEAYSWGWGEHRRIREEQEAAAGEVLAGATPREARHHLHEHGPAVEGVEGIRAHLQALMDRTIAELDGTHFDLAEQVRRVEAMIAPPGSAAAPYYTRPSQDFARPGRTWLPTLGRTRFPLWDLVSIWYHEGVPGHHLQLAQWALVSGQLSTYQTSIGQVSANAEGWALYAERLMDELGYLTDPGERLGFLDEQQLRAIRVVIDIGMHLALPVPEDADGALAEHRGRPWTPELARAFLAEHTGAPDEMLDSELVRYLGIPGQAIGYKLGERAWLDGRSAARKAQGDAFDLKAWHMAALSQGSLGLDDLTAELAAL
;
A
#
# COMPACT_ATOMS: atom_id res chain seq x y z
N MET A 1 34.36 10.75 -9.33
CA MET A 1 33.34 9.80 -9.81
C MET A 1 32.44 10.52 -10.79
N THR A 2 32.21 9.97 -11.97
CA THR A 2 31.13 10.44 -12.84
C THR A 2 29.80 10.08 -12.18
N ILE A 3 28.73 10.83 -12.42
CA ILE A 3 27.38 10.57 -11.84
C ILE A 3 26.95 9.10 -12.09
N GLY A 4 27.43 8.46 -13.16
CA GLY A 4 27.17 7.06 -13.48
C GLY A 4 27.82 6.03 -12.55
N ASP A 5 28.82 6.44 -11.77
CA ASP A 5 29.62 5.53 -10.93
C ASP A 5 29.26 5.67 -9.43
N THR A 6 28.07 6.18 -9.12
CA THR A 6 27.56 6.33 -7.74
C THR A 6 26.35 5.40 -7.51
N PRO A 7 26.02 5.06 -6.25
CA PRO A 7 24.82 4.30 -5.93
C PRO A 7 23.53 4.90 -6.51
N ARG A 8 23.34 6.22 -6.45
CA ARG A 8 22.16 6.88 -7.05
C ARG A 8 22.16 6.73 -8.57
N GLY A 9 23.30 6.95 -9.22
CA GLY A 9 23.43 6.77 -10.67
C GLY A 9 23.19 5.31 -11.11
N LEU A 10 23.65 4.33 -10.33
CA LEU A 10 23.36 2.90 -10.55
C LEU A 10 21.86 2.64 -10.41
N SER A 11 21.22 3.18 -9.35
CA SER A 11 19.81 2.95 -9.10
C SER A 11 18.91 3.61 -10.17
N ASP A 12 19.30 4.74 -10.75
CA ASP A 12 18.58 5.33 -11.88
C ASP A 12 18.69 4.46 -13.15
N ARG A 13 19.87 3.88 -13.43
CA ARG A 13 20.03 2.90 -14.53
C ARG A 13 19.20 1.64 -14.30
N TYR A 14 19.11 1.19 -13.03
CA TYR A 14 18.26 0.06 -12.67
C TYR A 14 16.79 0.34 -12.97
N VAL A 15 16.26 1.54 -12.63
CA VAL A 15 14.89 1.93 -12.97
C VAL A 15 14.63 1.86 -14.46
N GLU A 16 15.55 2.36 -15.29
CA GLU A 16 15.43 2.28 -16.75
C GLU A 16 15.40 0.81 -17.24
N ALA A 17 16.26 -0.03 -16.68
CA ALA A 17 16.29 -1.46 -17.03
C ALA A 17 15.01 -2.20 -16.57
N VAL A 18 14.46 -1.87 -15.40
CA VAL A 18 13.16 -2.38 -14.96
C VAL A 18 12.06 -1.96 -15.93
N CYS A 19 12.04 -0.70 -16.37
CA CYS A 19 11.07 -0.22 -17.37
C CYS A 19 11.15 -0.95 -18.72
N ASP A 20 12.31 -1.57 -19.04
CA ASP A 20 12.45 -2.41 -20.23
C ASP A 20 11.80 -3.80 -20.05
N LEU A 21 11.89 -4.37 -18.86
CA LEU A 21 11.31 -5.68 -18.53
C LEU A 21 9.84 -5.57 -18.11
N ASP A 22 9.48 -4.50 -17.40
CA ASP A 22 8.11 -4.22 -16.96
C ASP A 22 7.57 -2.90 -17.53
N PRO A 23 6.93 -2.94 -18.70
CA PRO A 23 6.31 -1.76 -19.31
C PRO A 23 5.10 -1.21 -18.53
N ILE A 24 4.52 -1.96 -17.59
CA ILE A 24 3.48 -1.47 -16.67
C ILE A 24 4.12 -0.48 -15.69
N THR A 25 5.27 -0.83 -15.12
CA THR A 25 6.06 0.09 -14.29
C THR A 25 6.45 1.35 -15.07
N ALA A 26 6.90 1.22 -16.33
CA ALA A 26 7.21 2.38 -17.19
C ALA A 26 5.99 3.31 -17.36
N THR A 27 4.80 2.77 -17.57
CA THR A 27 3.55 3.54 -17.68
C THR A 27 3.19 4.23 -16.35
N THR A 28 3.34 3.53 -15.23
CA THR A 28 3.08 4.07 -13.88
C THR A 28 4.01 5.25 -13.57
N LEU A 29 5.27 5.18 -13.99
CA LEU A 29 6.24 6.26 -13.85
C LEU A 29 6.07 7.39 -14.88
N GLY A 30 5.29 7.17 -15.95
CA GLY A 30 5.16 8.10 -17.07
C GLY A 30 6.44 8.26 -17.89
N SER A 31 7.38 7.30 -17.80
CA SER A 31 8.72 7.41 -18.40
C SER A 31 8.76 7.07 -19.89
N ARG A 32 7.82 6.27 -20.39
CA ARG A 32 7.80 5.78 -21.79
C ARG A 32 6.43 5.96 -22.44
N PRO A 33 6.05 7.20 -22.78
CA PRO A 33 4.80 7.43 -23.49
C PRO A 33 4.81 6.70 -24.83
N GLY A 34 3.71 5.99 -25.16
CA GLY A 34 3.58 5.23 -26.40
C GLY A 34 4.10 3.79 -26.33
N ASP A 35 4.60 3.31 -25.19
CA ASP A 35 4.94 1.90 -25.01
C ASP A 35 3.64 1.05 -24.98
N ASP A 36 3.55 0.09 -25.90
CA ASP A 36 2.39 -0.80 -26.04
C ASP A 36 2.67 -2.23 -25.58
N ARG A 37 3.82 -2.46 -24.92
CA ARG A 37 4.21 -3.79 -24.42
C ARG A 37 3.52 -4.09 -23.08
N LEU A 38 3.49 -5.38 -22.73
CA LEU A 38 3.19 -5.91 -21.41
C LEU A 38 4.39 -6.68 -20.87
N PRO A 39 4.51 -6.86 -19.53
CA PRO A 39 5.54 -7.70 -18.95
C PRO A 39 5.41 -9.16 -19.39
N ASP A 40 6.53 -9.88 -19.42
CA ASP A 40 6.54 -11.32 -19.54
C ASP A 40 6.32 -11.97 -18.17
N PHE A 41 5.11 -12.46 -17.91
CA PHE A 41 4.76 -13.15 -16.67
C PHE A 41 5.08 -14.65 -16.69
N SER A 42 5.84 -15.13 -17.66
CA SER A 42 6.33 -16.52 -17.72
C SER A 42 7.44 -16.77 -16.69
N PRO A 43 7.81 -18.04 -16.40
CA PRO A 43 8.97 -18.34 -15.58
C PRO A 43 10.27 -17.71 -16.11
N GLU A 44 10.42 -17.59 -17.43
CA GLU A 44 11.54 -16.96 -18.08
C GLU A 44 11.58 -15.44 -17.83
N GLY A 45 10.43 -14.78 -17.86
CA GLY A 45 10.30 -13.34 -17.54
C GLY A 45 10.66 -13.07 -16.07
N LEU A 46 10.15 -13.89 -15.14
CA LEU A 46 10.49 -13.80 -13.72
C LEU A 46 12.01 -14.00 -13.46
N GLU A 47 12.64 -14.90 -14.18
CA GLU A 47 14.10 -15.11 -14.10
C GLU A 47 14.89 -13.94 -14.68
N ALA A 48 14.38 -13.30 -15.74
CA ALA A 48 15.03 -12.12 -16.34
C ALA A 48 15.06 -10.93 -15.35
N GLU A 49 13.98 -10.72 -14.58
CA GLU A 49 13.92 -9.73 -13.50
C GLU A 49 14.93 -10.06 -12.39
N ALA A 50 14.96 -11.31 -11.92
CA ALA A 50 15.90 -11.74 -10.89
C ALA A 50 17.37 -11.63 -11.33
N GLU A 51 17.66 -11.87 -12.60
CA GLU A 51 19.01 -11.70 -13.16
C GLU A 51 19.42 -10.22 -13.23
N LEU A 52 18.48 -9.31 -13.51
CA LEU A 52 18.72 -7.88 -13.40
C LEU A 52 19.07 -7.48 -11.96
N ASP A 53 18.35 -8.00 -10.97
CA ASP A 53 18.61 -7.75 -9.56
C ASP A 53 19.99 -8.23 -9.14
N ARG A 54 20.39 -9.48 -9.51
CA ARG A 54 21.71 -10.04 -9.21
C ARG A 54 22.85 -9.22 -9.80
N ARG A 55 22.73 -8.82 -11.07
CA ARG A 55 23.74 -8.00 -11.74
C ARG A 55 23.88 -6.63 -11.06
N THR A 56 22.75 -6.01 -10.72
CA THR A 56 22.74 -4.70 -10.08
C THR A 56 23.36 -4.76 -8.69
N LEU A 57 23.09 -5.81 -7.90
CA LEU A 57 23.75 -6.02 -6.60
C LEU A 57 25.25 -6.20 -6.76
N ALA A 58 25.71 -6.98 -7.74
CA ALA A 58 27.13 -7.15 -8.02
C ALA A 58 27.81 -5.83 -8.44
N GLU A 59 27.15 -5.01 -9.25
CA GLU A 59 27.64 -3.66 -9.60
C GLU A 59 27.71 -2.76 -8.36
N LEU A 60 26.69 -2.81 -7.49
CA LEU A 60 26.65 -2.04 -6.24
C LEU A 60 27.80 -2.41 -5.30
N ASP A 61 28.09 -3.69 -5.18
CA ASP A 61 29.21 -4.19 -4.35
C ASP A 61 30.57 -3.80 -4.94
N ALA A 62 30.68 -3.70 -6.25
CA ALA A 62 31.88 -3.28 -6.93
C ALA A 62 32.23 -1.77 -6.74
N LEU A 63 31.26 -0.94 -6.29
CA LEU A 63 31.52 0.47 -5.98
C LEU A 63 32.45 0.66 -4.76
N GLY A 64 32.56 -0.35 -3.89
CA GLY A 64 33.42 -0.31 -2.72
C GLY A 64 32.91 0.62 -1.61
N GLU A 65 33.84 1.30 -0.93
CA GLU A 65 33.51 2.20 0.18
C GLU A 65 32.87 3.49 -0.32
N ILE A 66 31.79 3.93 0.36
CA ILE A 66 30.99 5.08 -0.02
C ILE A 66 31.04 6.12 1.12
N ASP A 67 31.72 7.23 0.89
CA ASP A 67 31.93 8.29 1.90
C ASP A 67 30.72 9.19 2.08
N ASP A 68 29.97 9.49 1.00
CA ASP A 68 28.82 10.39 1.03
C ASP A 68 27.62 9.74 1.70
N ALA A 69 26.98 10.42 2.66
CA ALA A 69 25.88 9.90 3.45
C ALA A 69 24.61 9.64 2.61
N ALA A 70 24.31 10.50 1.61
CA ALA A 70 23.14 10.34 0.75
C ALA A 70 23.35 9.14 -0.19
N GLU A 71 24.55 8.96 -0.72
CA GLU A 71 24.92 7.80 -1.54
C GLU A 71 24.88 6.50 -0.71
N ARG A 72 25.34 6.52 0.55
CA ARG A 72 25.20 5.37 1.46
C ARG A 72 23.74 4.99 1.70
N ARG A 73 22.84 5.96 1.89
CA ARG A 73 21.39 5.68 2.04
C ARG A 73 20.82 5.04 0.77
N ALA A 74 21.15 5.59 -0.40
CA ALA A 74 20.72 5.01 -1.67
C ALA A 74 21.23 3.58 -1.86
N ALA A 75 22.51 3.31 -1.53
CA ALA A 75 23.11 1.99 -1.58
C ALA A 75 22.42 0.99 -0.64
N ARG A 76 22.13 1.40 0.60
CA ARG A 76 21.44 0.54 1.59
C ARG A 76 20.02 0.21 1.14
N LEU A 77 19.24 1.20 0.70
CA LEU A 77 17.91 0.93 0.17
C LEU A 77 17.95 -0.06 -0.99
N MET A 78 18.82 0.19 -1.98
CA MET A 78 18.93 -0.70 -3.13
C MET A 78 19.31 -2.12 -2.71
N ARG A 79 20.36 -2.27 -1.88
CA ARG A 79 20.79 -3.59 -1.40
C ARG A 79 19.68 -4.32 -0.66
N GLU A 80 19.01 -3.63 0.25
CA GLU A 80 17.93 -4.23 1.04
C GLU A 80 16.77 -4.67 0.14
N ARG A 81 16.28 -3.81 -0.75
CA ARG A 81 15.16 -4.12 -1.64
C ARG A 81 15.45 -5.25 -2.61
N LEU A 82 16.58 -5.18 -3.31
CA LEU A 82 16.95 -6.22 -4.29
C LEU A 82 17.24 -7.56 -3.61
N SER A 83 17.88 -7.56 -2.43
CA SER A 83 18.07 -8.79 -1.66
C SER A 83 16.74 -9.40 -1.21
N ALA A 84 15.78 -8.58 -0.78
CA ALA A 84 14.43 -9.07 -0.41
C ALA A 84 13.67 -9.62 -1.63
N GLN A 85 13.76 -8.96 -2.79
CA GLN A 85 13.15 -9.44 -4.04
C GLN A 85 13.74 -10.76 -4.50
N LEU A 86 15.07 -10.90 -4.47
CA LEU A 86 15.74 -12.16 -4.81
C LEU A 86 15.35 -13.29 -3.86
N ALA A 87 15.28 -13.05 -2.56
CA ALA A 87 14.83 -14.07 -1.61
C ALA A 87 13.39 -14.54 -1.88
N VAL A 88 12.50 -13.63 -2.27
CA VAL A 88 11.12 -13.93 -2.69
C VAL A 88 11.10 -14.72 -4.00
N HIS A 89 11.95 -14.37 -4.97
CA HIS A 89 12.09 -15.09 -6.25
C HIS A 89 12.63 -16.52 -6.01
N GLU A 90 13.68 -16.68 -5.21
CA GLU A 90 14.29 -17.99 -4.87
C GLU A 90 13.30 -18.90 -4.13
N ALA A 91 12.42 -18.33 -3.30
CA ALA A 91 11.32 -19.06 -2.68
C ALA A 91 10.19 -19.45 -3.66
N GLY A 92 10.27 -18.98 -4.91
CA GLY A 92 9.29 -19.28 -5.97
C GLY A 92 7.96 -18.56 -5.80
N GLU A 93 7.90 -17.44 -5.07
CA GLU A 93 6.64 -16.71 -4.86
C GLU A 93 6.04 -16.15 -6.17
N GLY A 94 6.87 -15.80 -7.15
CA GLY A 94 6.41 -15.40 -8.49
C GLY A 94 5.63 -16.50 -9.23
N LEU A 95 5.94 -17.79 -8.95
CA LEU A 95 5.26 -18.94 -9.54
C LEU A 95 3.89 -19.25 -8.89
N ARG A 96 3.48 -18.50 -7.87
CA ARG A 96 2.18 -18.54 -7.20
C ARG A 96 1.63 -17.15 -6.90
N ALA A 97 1.93 -16.17 -7.75
CA ALA A 97 1.54 -14.77 -7.59
C ALA A 97 0.04 -14.55 -7.86
N LEU A 98 -0.83 -15.12 -7.01
CA LEU A 98 -2.29 -15.01 -7.10
C LEU A 98 -2.87 -14.51 -5.79
N SER A 99 -3.44 -13.31 -5.80
CA SER A 99 -4.15 -12.69 -4.68
C SER A 99 -5.26 -11.77 -5.19
N ASN A 100 -6.14 -11.34 -4.33
CA ASN A 100 -7.26 -10.47 -4.66
C ASN A 100 -6.88 -9.05 -5.14
N LEU A 101 -5.61 -8.61 -4.99
CA LEU A 101 -5.18 -7.25 -5.35
C LEU A 101 -3.94 -7.21 -6.26
N PHE A 102 -2.96 -8.11 -6.06
CA PHE A 102 -1.63 -8.01 -6.68
C PHE A 102 -1.31 -9.17 -7.63
N SER A 103 -2.31 -9.73 -8.30
CA SER A 103 -2.07 -10.69 -9.37
C SER A 103 -1.79 -9.99 -10.70
N PRO A 104 -1.08 -10.61 -11.66
CA PRO A 104 -0.89 -10.09 -13.01
C PRO A 104 -2.17 -9.65 -13.70
N VAL A 105 -3.29 -10.33 -13.47
CA VAL A 105 -4.60 -9.95 -14.05
C VAL A 105 -5.04 -8.55 -13.61
N HIS A 106 -4.74 -8.17 -12.36
CA HIS A 106 -5.08 -6.84 -11.83
C HIS A 106 -4.18 -5.76 -12.42
N SER A 107 -2.86 -5.96 -12.44
CA SER A 107 -1.92 -4.96 -12.97
C SER A 107 -2.14 -4.71 -14.46
N VAL A 108 -2.40 -5.76 -15.24
CA VAL A 108 -2.76 -5.64 -16.66
C VAL A 108 -4.05 -4.85 -16.87
N ARG A 109 -5.07 -5.07 -16.04
CA ARG A 109 -6.31 -4.28 -16.13
C ARG A 109 -6.09 -2.82 -15.73
N GLN A 110 -5.39 -2.59 -14.63
CA GLN A 110 -5.21 -1.26 -14.05
C GLN A 110 -4.37 -0.33 -14.92
N VAL A 111 -3.41 -0.86 -15.69
CA VAL A 111 -2.52 -0.01 -16.50
C VAL A 111 -3.27 0.82 -17.54
N PHE A 112 -4.39 0.33 -18.07
CA PHE A 112 -5.19 1.05 -19.08
C PHE A 112 -5.79 2.35 -18.53
N ALA A 113 -6.13 2.40 -17.24
CA ALA A 113 -6.61 3.61 -16.59
C ALA A 113 -5.52 4.69 -16.42
N LEU A 114 -4.25 4.31 -16.53
CA LEU A 114 -3.10 5.23 -16.42
C LEU A 114 -2.60 5.71 -17.79
N MET A 115 -3.04 5.07 -18.89
CA MET A 115 -2.60 5.43 -20.23
C MET A 115 -3.26 6.73 -20.71
N PRO A 116 -2.54 7.59 -21.46
CA PRO A 116 -3.15 8.70 -22.16
C PRO A 116 -4.24 8.21 -23.14
N ALA A 117 -5.34 8.93 -23.22
CA ALA A 117 -6.49 8.64 -24.10
C ALA A 117 -7.06 9.93 -24.73
N ALA A 118 -6.22 10.94 -24.94
CA ALA A 118 -6.64 12.25 -25.45
C ALA A 118 -6.61 12.32 -27.00
N THR A 119 -5.76 11.54 -27.64
CA THR A 119 -5.54 11.58 -29.10
C THR A 119 -5.81 10.21 -29.73
N ASP A 120 -6.00 10.21 -31.05
CA ASP A 120 -6.14 8.97 -31.82
C ASP A 120 -4.88 8.08 -31.73
N ASP A 121 -3.70 8.70 -31.63
CA ASP A 121 -2.44 7.96 -31.46
C ASP A 121 -2.37 7.28 -30.08
N ASP A 122 -2.87 7.93 -29.01
CA ASP A 122 -3.01 7.31 -27.71
C ASP A 122 -3.90 6.08 -27.77
N TRP A 123 -5.07 6.20 -28.40
CA TRP A 123 -6.00 5.07 -28.58
C TRP A 123 -5.43 3.95 -29.44
N ALA A 124 -4.59 4.26 -30.43
CA ALA A 124 -3.89 3.24 -31.20
C ALA A 124 -2.89 2.45 -30.34
N VAL A 125 -2.18 3.13 -29.41
CA VAL A 125 -1.29 2.48 -28.42
C VAL A 125 -2.11 1.58 -27.48
N ILE A 126 -3.24 2.06 -26.96
CA ILE A 126 -4.18 1.29 -26.13
C ILE A 126 -4.60 0.01 -26.85
N GLY A 127 -5.06 0.12 -28.09
CA GLY A 127 -5.49 -1.03 -28.90
C GLY A 127 -4.38 -2.07 -29.12
N ARG A 128 -3.15 -1.61 -29.41
CA ARG A 128 -2.01 -2.53 -29.58
C ARG A 128 -1.64 -3.22 -28.27
N ARG A 129 -1.65 -2.51 -27.12
CA ARG A 129 -1.39 -3.12 -25.80
C ARG A 129 -2.46 -4.14 -25.43
N MET A 130 -3.75 -3.85 -25.69
CA MET A 130 -4.83 -4.82 -25.48
C MET A 130 -4.63 -6.11 -26.29
N ALA A 131 -4.17 -5.99 -27.53
CA ALA A 131 -3.88 -7.15 -28.37
C ALA A 131 -2.78 -8.08 -27.81
N ARG A 132 -1.98 -7.62 -26.84
CA ARG A 132 -0.94 -8.43 -26.17
C ARG A 132 -1.42 -9.14 -24.90
N ILE A 133 -2.61 -8.82 -24.41
CA ILE A 133 -3.16 -9.44 -23.18
C ILE A 133 -3.21 -10.96 -23.26
N PRO A 134 -3.64 -11.60 -24.38
CA PRO A 134 -3.66 -13.06 -24.46
C PRO A 134 -2.29 -13.71 -24.26
N GLU A 135 -1.20 -13.09 -24.72
CA GLU A 135 0.16 -13.59 -24.54
C GLU A 135 0.61 -13.44 -23.06
N ALA A 136 0.39 -12.26 -22.47
CA ALA A 136 0.72 -11.98 -21.06
C ALA A 136 0.00 -12.97 -20.12
N TYR A 137 -1.28 -13.24 -20.33
CA TYR A 137 -2.03 -14.17 -19.49
C TYR A 137 -1.63 -15.64 -19.70
N ARG A 138 -1.21 -16.02 -20.91
CA ARG A 138 -0.61 -17.34 -21.13
C ARG A 138 0.70 -17.51 -20.38
N GLY A 139 1.56 -16.48 -20.34
CA GLY A 139 2.77 -16.46 -19.52
C GLY A 139 2.46 -16.65 -18.05
N PHE A 140 1.48 -15.90 -17.52
CA PHE A 140 1.02 -16.04 -16.15
C PHE A 140 0.51 -17.47 -15.83
N ALA A 141 -0.32 -18.04 -16.69
CA ALA A 141 -0.79 -19.42 -16.53
C ALA A 141 0.36 -20.43 -16.58
N ALA A 142 1.40 -20.18 -17.39
CA ALA A 142 2.60 -21.03 -17.41
C ALA A 142 3.37 -20.97 -16.07
N SER A 143 3.50 -19.80 -15.47
CA SER A 143 4.10 -19.64 -14.14
C SER A 143 3.32 -20.39 -13.07
N LEU A 144 1.98 -20.28 -13.04
CA LEU A 144 1.16 -21.03 -12.08
C LEU A 144 1.25 -22.55 -12.28
N ARG A 145 1.33 -23.04 -13.53
CA ARG A 145 1.57 -24.46 -13.83
C ARG A 145 2.91 -24.94 -13.34
N GLU A 146 3.96 -24.16 -13.55
CA GLU A 146 5.30 -24.49 -13.06
C GLU A 146 5.33 -24.48 -11.52
N GLY A 147 4.66 -23.51 -10.89
CA GLY A 147 4.47 -23.48 -9.43
C GLY A 147 3.78 -24.75 -8.94
N ALA A 148 2.66 -25.14 -9.53
CA ALA A 148 1.93 -26.36 -9.18
C ALA A 148 2.81 -27.62 -9.31
N ARG A 149 3.59 -27.71 -10.40
CA ARG A 149 4.54 -28.81 -10.62
C ARG A 149 5.61 -28.90 -9.52
N ARG A 150 5.97 -27.76 -8.91
CA ARG A 150 6.92 -27.69 -7.78
C ARG A 150 6.24 -27.80 -6.40
N GLY A 151 4.91 -27.93 -6.34
CA GLY A 151 4.15 -27.94 -5.09
C GLY A 151 4.00 -26.54 -4.46
N LEU A 152 4.25 -25.48 -5.25
CA LEU A 152 4.07 -24.09 -4.84
C LEU A 152 2.65 -23.64 -5.24
N LEU A 153 1.71 -23.78 -4.31
CA LEU A 153 0.30 -23.49 -4.51
C LEU A 153 -0.16 -22.33 -3.60
N VAL A 154 -1.23 -21.65 -4.00
CA VAL A 154 -1.97 -20.72 -3.15
C VAL A 154 -3.14 -21.43 -2.49
N ALA A 155 -3.70 -20.82 -1.44
CA ALA A 155 -4.93 -21.34 -0.83
C ALA A 155 -6.12 -21.25 -1.79
N PRO A 156 -7.07 -22.21 -1.75
CA PRO A 156 -8.28 -22.22 -2.59
C PRO A 156 -9.09 -20.92 -2.49
N ARG A 157 -9.08 -20.27 -1.33
CA ARG A 157 -9.73 -18.96 -1.10
C ARG A 157 -9.29 -17.91 -2.10
N GLN A 158 -7.99 -17.78 -2.37
CA GLN A 158 -7.48 -16.80 -3.32
C GLN A 158 -7.91 -17.11 -4.75
N VAL A 159 -7.89 -18.38 -5.13
CA VAL A 159 -8.39 -18.82 -6.44
C VAL A 159 -9.86 -18.46 -6.62
N GLY A 160 -10.71 -18.83 -5.65
CA GLY A 160 -12.13 -18.54 -5.67
C GLY A 160 -12.43 -17.04 -5.77
N THR A 161 -11.69 -16.22 -5.00
CA THR A 161 -11.85 -14.77 -5.03
C THR A 161 -11.48 -14.18 -6.40
N VAL A 162 -10.34 -14.57 -6.97
CA VAL A 162 -9.92 -14.05 -8.27
C VAL A 162 -10.85 -14.54 -9.38
N VAL A 163 -11.31 -15.79 -9.36
CA VAL A 163 -12.33 -16.28 -10.30
C VAL A 163 -13.60 -15.45 -10.23
N GLY A 164 -14.09 -15.13 -9.00
CA GLY A 164 -15.26 -14.28 -8.82
C GLY A 164 -15.06 -12.87 -9.40
N GLN A 165 -13.90 -12.26 -9.18
CA GLN A 165 -13.56 -10.95 -9.77
C GLN A 165 -13.52 -11.00 -11.32
N LEU A 166 -12.96 -12.06 -11.90
CA LEU A 166 -12.93 -12.24 -13.34
C LEU A 166 -14.34 -12.48 -13.92
N ASP A 167 -15.21 -13.20 -13.20
CA ASP A 167 -16.63 -13.37 -13.59
C ASP A 167 -17.37 -12.03 -13.58
N GLU A 168 -17.13 -11.15 -12.61
CA GLU A 168 -17.68 -9.79 -12.58
C GLU A 168 -17.20 -8.94 -13.78
N TRP A 169 -15.91 -9.03 -14.12
CA TRP A 169 -15.36 -8.33 -15.29
C TRP A 169 -15.96 -8.82 -16.61
N LEU A 170 -16.30 -10.09 -16.69
CA LEU A 170 -16.93 -10.70 -17.88
C LEU A 170 -18.44 -10.41 -17.95
N ALA A 171 -19.13 -10.26 -16.81
CA ALA A 171 -20.54 -9.89 -16.78
C ALA A 171 -20.79 -8.48 -17.36
N GLY A 172 -19.82 -7.56 -17.21
CA GLY A 172 -19.78 -6.28 -17.91
C GLY A 172 -18.42 -6.16 -18.59
N PRO A 173 -18.24 -6.71 -19.83
CA PRO A 173 -16.93 -6.95 -20.44
C PRO A 173 -16.08 -5.66 -20.41
N TYR A 174 -15.07 -5.69 -19.53
CA TYR A 174 -14.33 -4.50 -19.14
C TYR A 174 -13.63 -3.83 -20.33
N PHE A 175 -12.88 -4.60 -21.12
CA PHE A 175 -12.10 -4.03 -22.21
C PHE A 175 -13.00 -3.55 -23.35
N THR A 176 -14.05 -4.29 -23.69
CA THR A 176 -15.07 -3.87 -24.67
C THR A 176 -15.76 -2.58 -24.23
N THR A 177 -16.08 -2.44 -22.93
CA THR A 177 -16.68 -1.22 -22.37
C THR A 177 -15.69 -0.06 -22.39
N PHE A 178 -14.43 -0.31 -22.00
CA PHE A 178 -13.38 0.70 -21.97
C PHE A 178 -13.15 1.37 -23.34
N VAL A 179 -13.15 0.59 -24.43
CA VAL A 179 -12.92 1.15 -25.78
C VAL A 179 -14.14 1.81 -26.40
N ALA A 180 -15.30 1.79 -25.73
CA ALA A 180 -16.52 2.43 -26.25
C ALA A 180 -16.36 3.95 -26.45
N ASP A 181 -15.53 4.59 -25.64
CA ASP A 181 -15.19 6.03 -25.72
C ASP A 181 -14.09 6.34 -26.76
N GLY A 182 -13.55 5.32 -27.42
CA GLY A 182 -12.51 5.47 -28.43
C GLY A 182 -12.99 6.10 -29.72
N PRO A 183 -12.07 6.70 -30.54
CA PRO A 183 -12.41 7.42 -31.77
C PRO A 183 -12.99 6.50 -32.84
N ASP A 184 -13.99 7.02 -33.57
CA ASP A 184 -14.73 6.27 -34.60
C ASP A 184 -13.82 5.62 -35.65
N ARG A 185 -12.75 6.30 -36.05
CA ARG A 185 -11.83 5.81 -37.09
C ARG A 185 -11.06 4.55 -36.66
N LEU A 186 -10.86 4.34 -35.35
CA LEU A 186 -10.17 3.18 -34.77
C LEU A 186 -11.14 2.11 -34.24
N ARG A 187 -12.44 2.38 -34.25
CA ARG A 187 -13.47 1.54 -33.62
C ARG A 187 -13.36 0.05 -33.98
N GLY A 188 -13.05 -0.27 -35.25
CA GLY A 188 -12.92 -1.65 -35.71
C GLY A 188 -11.73 -2.36 -35.04
N GLU A 189 -10.56 -1.72 -35.03
CA GLU A 189 -9.33 -2.25 -34.43
C GLU A 189 -9.46 -2.36 -32.92
N LEU A 190 -9.96 -1.32 -32.27
CA LEU A 190 -10.19 -1.29 -30.81
C LEU A 190 -11.13 -2.41 -30.36
N ARG A 191 -12.26 -2.60 -31.07
CA ARG A 191 -13.20 -3.69 -30.75
C ARG A 191 -12.58 -5.06 -30.91
N THR A 192 -11.75 -5.27 -31.95
CA THR A 192 -11.06 -6.54 -32.17
C THR A 192 -10.09 -6.83 -31.03
N SER A 193 -9.26 -5.84 -30.65
CA SER A 193 -8.30 -5.99 -29.56
C SER A 193 -9.00 -6.18 -28.22
N ALA A 194 -10.07 -5.43 -27.95
CA ALA A 194 -10.84 -5.55 -26.71
C ALA A 194 -11.55 -6.90 -26.58
N ALA A 195 -12.15 -7.40 -27.67
CA ALA A 195 -12.76 -8.74 -27.69
C ALA A 195 -11.72 -9.83 -27.39
N ALA A 196 -10.53 -9.75 -28.00
CA ALA A 196 -9.46 -10.70 -27.70
C ALA A 196 -8.95 -10.61 -26.25
N ALA A 197 -8.98 -9.41 -25.66
CA ALA A 197 -8.64 -9.20 -24.25
C ALA A 197 -9.71 -9.80 -23.32
N ASP A 198 -11.00 -9.57 -23.60
CA ASP A 198 -12.11 -10.15 -22.83
C ASP A 198 -12.13 -11.68 -22.96
N ASP A 199 -11.85 -12.24 -24.16
CA ASP A 199 -11.69 -13.68 -24.36
C ASP A 199 -10.52 -14.23 -23.52
N ALA A 200 -9.39 -13.52 -23.45
CA ALA A 200 -8.25 -13.92 -22.63
C ALA A 200 -8.55 -13.87 -21.11
N VAL A 201 -9.40 -12.94 -20.67
CA VAL A 201 -9.95 -12.95 -19.30
C VAL A 201 -10.75 -14.21 -19.04
N ALA A 202 -11.61 -14.62 -20.00
CA ALA A 202 -12.38 -15.86 -19.89
C ALA A 202 -11.47 -17.10 -19.86
N GLU A 203 -10.43 -17.15 -20.71
CA GLU A 203 -9.46 -18.26 -20.73
C GLU A 203 -8.71 -18.40 -19.39
N VAL A 204 -8.22 -17.30 -18.83
CA VAL A 204 -7.50 -17.35 -17.53
C VAL A 204 -8.45 -17.67 -16.38
N ARG A 205 -9.71 -17.17 -16.40
CA ARG A 205 -10.74 -17.54 -15.44
C ARG A 205 -11.02 -19.05 -15.46
N ASP A 206 -11.22 -19.62 -16.67
CA ASP A 206 -11.49 -21.05 -16.84
C ASP A 206 -10.28 -21.90 -16.41
N PHE A 207 -9.07 -21.48 -16.76
CA PHE A 207 -7.84 -22.11 -16.29
C PHE A 207 -7.78 -22.13 -14.73
N LEU A 208 -8.03 -21.00 -14.09
CA LEU A 208 -8.01 -20.91 -12.62
C LEU A 208 -9.09 -21.79 -11.99
N ARG A 209 -10.30 -21.82 -12.54
CA ARG A 209 -11.42 -22.59 -12.00
C ARG A 209 -11.27 -24.08 -12.24
N ASP A 210 -10.91 -24.50 -13.47
CA ASP A 210 -11.07 -25.88 -13.92
C ASP A 210 -9.76 -26.69 -13.89
N GLU A 211 -8.59 -26.02 -13.99
CA GLU A 211 -7.28 -26.67 -14.03
C GLU A 211 -6.45 -26.42 -12.75
N TYR A 212 -6.26 -25.16 -12.37
CA TYR A 212 -5.39 -24.80 -11.25
C TYR A 212 -6.09 -24.97 -9.90
N GLY A 213 -7.34 -24.52 -9.78
CA GLY A 213 -8.11 -24.53 -8.52
C GLY A 213 -8.20 -25.91 -7.89
N PRO A 214 -8.57 -26.99 -8.64
CA PRO A 214 -8.61 -28.34 -8.07
C PRO A 214 -7.28 -28.82 -7.49
N GLN A 215 -6.14 -28.32 -7.97
CA GLN A 215 -4.82 -28.69 -7.45
C GLN A 215 -4.51 -28.00 -6.12
N THR A 216 -5.19 -26.89 -5.81
CA THR A 216 -4.97 -26.12 -4.57
C THR A 216 -5.72 -26.69 -3.36
N GLU A 217 -6.58 -27.69 -3.57
CA GLU A 217 -7.38 -28.30 -2.52
C GLU A 217 -6.51 -28.83 -1.38
N GLY A 218 -6.83 -28.43 -0.14
CA GLY A 218 -6.04 -28.77 1.05
C GLY A 218 -4.84 -27.84 1.31
N THR A 219 -4.52 -26.90 0.44
CA THR A 219 -3.50 -25.88 0.73
C THR A 219 -4.05 -24.92 1.80
N PRO A 220 -3.34 -24.74 2.95
CA PRO A 220 -3.82 -23.88 4.02
C PRO A 220 -3.75 -22.39 3.64
N ASP A 221 -4.63 -21.59 4.23
CA ASP A 221 -4.51 -20.12 4.17
C ASP A 221 -3.23 -19.63 4.87
N ALA A 222 -2.82 -20.28 5.96
CA ALA A 222 -1.61 -19.97 6.71
C ALA A 222 -0.35 -20.36 5.90
N VAL A 223 0.55 -19.39 5.70
CA VAL A 223 1.76 -19.61 4.89
C VAL A 223 2.95 -20.18 5.68
N GLY A 224 2.88 -20.16 7.01
CA GLY A 224 3.97 -20.57 7.90
C GLY A 224 5.06 -19.52 8.07
N ARG A 225 5.93 -19.76 9.07
CA ARG A 225 6.94 -18.78 9.52
C ARG A 225 7.90 -18.34 8.41
N ASP A 226 8.55 -19.27 7.73
CA ASP A 226 9.64 -18.94 6.79
C ASP A 226 9.12 -18.10 5.63
N ARG A 227 8.01 -18.52 5.04
CA ARG A 227 7.37 -17.77 3.95
C ARG A 227 6.83 -16.42 4.42
N TYR A 228 6.26 -16.37 5.63
CA TYR A 228 5.78 -15.13 6.21
C TYR A 228 6.90 -14.12 6.48
N ALA A 229 8.05 -14.58 6.98
CA ALA A 229 9.22 -13.73 7.21
C ALA A 229 9.75 -13.08 5.92
N LEU A 230 9.82 -13.83 4.83
CA LEU A 230 10.20 -13.30 3.51
C LEU A 230 9.21 -12.22 3.04
N ALA A 231 7.91 -12.51 3.15
CA ALA A 231 6.86 -11.59 2.76
C ALA A 231 6.87 -10.31 3.63
N ALA A 232 6.98 -10.45 4.96
CA ALA A 232 7.07 -9.32 5.88
C ALA A 232 8.27 -8.42 5.55
N ARG A 233 9.45 -9.00 5.29
CA ARG A 233 10.64 -8.24 4.87
C ARG A 233 10.40 -7.47 3.56
N ARG A 234 9.76 -8.10 2.58
CA ARG A 234 9.41 -7.43 1.31
C ARG A 234 8.60 -6.16 1.53
N TRP A 235 7.62 -6.19 2.45
CA TRP A 235 6.71 -5.06 2.69
C TRP A 235 7.27 -4.02 3.66
N THR A 236 8.08 -4.45 4.63
CA THR A 236 8.55 -3.59 5.72
C THR A 236 10.01 -3.15 5.60
N GLY A 237 10.84 -3.91 4.90
CA GLY A 237 12.29 -3.72 4.94
C GLY A 237 12.90 -3.98 6.32
N SER A 238 12.24 -4.83 7.13
CA SER A 238 12.71 -5.23 8.46
C SER A 238 12.92 -6.73 8.51
N ASP A 239 14.00 -7.17 9.15
CA ASP A 239 14.29 -8.59 9.40
C ASP A 239 13.55 -9.09 10.64
N LEU A 240 12.24 -9.29 10.49
CA LEU A 240 11.40 -9.88 11.54
C LEU A 240 11.55 -11.40 11.65
N GLY A 241 12.23 -12.04 10.69
CA GLY A 241 12.46 -13.49 10.67
C GLY A 241 13.54 -13.95 11.63
N SER A 242 14.49 -13.07 11.96
CA SER A 242 15.60 -13.38 12.86
C SER A 242 15.15 -13.43 14.32
N GLY A 243 15.46 -14.51 15.02
CA GLY A 243 15.09 -14.66 16.43
C GLY A 243 13.58 -14.62 16.68
N PRO A 244 13.13 -13.99 17.77
CA PRO A 244 11.72 -13.88 18.14
C PRO A 244 10.97 -12.68 17.50
N GLY A 245 11.50 -12.02 16.47
CA GLY A 245 11.01 -10.75 15.95
C GLY A 245 9.52 -10.74 15.57
N LEU A 246 9.03 -11.82 14.97
CA LEU A 246 7.60 -11.96 14.62
C LEU A 246 6.71 -12.09 15.86
N GLU A 247 7.12 -12.87 16.88
CA GLU A 247 6.40 -13.01 18.15
C GLU A 247 6.46 -11.73 18.98
N GLU A 248 7.58 -11.01 18.94
CA GLU A 248 7.70 -9.69 19.57
C GLU A 248 6.78 -8.68 18.91
N ALA A 249 6.69 -8.66 17.57
CA ALA A 249 5.75 -7.82 16.84
C ALA A 249 4.29 -8.19 17.16
N TYR A 250 3.97 -9.47 17.23
CA TYR A 250 2.65 -9.97 17.65
C TYR A 250 2.28 -9.52 19.07
N SER A 251 3.19 -9.72 20.03
CA SER A 251 2.99 -9.33 21.42
C SER A 251 2.85 -7.82 21.58
N TRP A 252 3.65 -7.06 20.84
CA TRP A 252 3.56 -5.61 20.78
C TRP A 252 2.23 -5.15 20.19
N GLY A 253 1.76 -5.78 19.10
CA GLY A 253 0.46 -5.51 18.49
C GLY A 253 -0.70 -5.69 19.48
N TRP A 254 -0.65 -6.70 20.34
CA TRP A 254 -1.60 -6.89 21.43
C TRP A 254 -1.52 -5.75 22.48
N GLY A 255 -0.32 -5.31 22.82
CA GLY A 255 -0.14 -4.16 23.71
C GLY A 255 -0.77 -2.90 23.15
N GLU A 256 -0.53 -2.62 21.86
CA GLU A 256 -1.12 -1.47 21.15
C GLU A 256 -2.64 -1.57 21.06
N HIS A 257 -3.18 -2.75 20.70
CA HIS A 257 -4.62 -2.96 20.68
C HIS A 257 -5.28 -2.61 22.03
N ARG A 258 -4.73 -3.09 23.15
CA ARG A 258 -5.27 -2.81 24.48
C ARG A 258 -5.18 -1.33 24.83
N ARG A 259 -4.04 -0.70 24.58
CA ARG A 259 -3.82 0.74 24.83
C ARG A 259 -4.83 1.59 24.06
N ILE A 260 -5.01 1.32 22.75
CA ILE A 260 -5.94 2.08 21.92
C ILE A 260 -7.38 1.83 22.35
N ARG A 261 -7.73 0.60 22.76
CA ARG A 261 -9.08 0.29 23.27
C ARG A 261 -9.43 1.11 24.51
N GLU A 262 -8.49 1.25 25.46
CA GLU A 262 -8.68 2.09 26.63
C GLU A 262 -8.93 3.57 26.24
N GLU A 263 -8.19 4.08 25.26
CA GLU A 263 -8.38 5.44 24.75
C GLU A 263 -9.73 5.57 24.00
N GLN A 264 -10.15 4.56 23.24
CA GLN A 264 -11.47 4.54 22.59
C GLN A 264 -12.62 4.53 23.61
N GLU A 265 -12.51 3.77 24.68
CA GLU A 265 -13.51 3.73 25.76
C GLU A 265 -13.64 5.12 26.43
N ALA A 266 -12.53 5.80 26.66
CA ALA A 266 -12.53 7.16 27.21
C ALA A 266 -13.17 8.16 26.24
N ALA A 267 -12.75 8.18 24.96
CA ALA A 267 -13.31 9.07 23.94
C ALA A 267 -14.80 8.81 23.68
N ALA A 268 -15.23 7.55 23.69
CA ALA A 268 -16.64 7.19 23.55
C ALA A 268 -17.51 7.77 24.68
N GLY A 269 -17.00 7.75 25.92
CA GLY A 269 -17.67 8.38 27.07
C GLY A 269 -17.81 9.90 26.95
N GLU A 270 -16.88 10.56 26.27
CA GLU A 270 -16.95 12.01 25.97
C GLU A 270 -17.96 12.31 24.85
N VAL A 271 -18.08 11.43 23.84
CA VAL A 271 -19.08 11.55 22.77
C VAL A 271 -20.49 11.32 23.32
N LEU A 272 -20.68 10.26 24.11
CA LEU A 272 -21.97 9.89 24.67
C LEU A 272 -21.76 9.24 26.04
N ALA A 273 -22.25 9.90 27.09
CA ALA A 273 -22.03 9.46 28.46
C ALA A 273 -22.46 8.01 28.71
N GLY A 274 -21.49 7.18 29.11
CA GLY A 274 -21.72 5.76 29.40
C GLY A 274 -21.78 4.84 28.18
N ALA A 275 -21.55 5.36 26.98
CA ALA A 275 -21.55 4.56 25.75
C ALA A 275 -20.25 3.72 25.61
N THR A 276 -20.39 2.57 25.01
CA THR A 276 -19.28 1.81 24.45
C THR A 276 -18.76 2.47 23.15
N PRO A 277 -17.52 2.18 22.70
CA PRO A 277 -17.02 2.68 21.41
C PRO A 277 -17.97 2.39 20.25
N ARG A 278 -18.60 1.23 20.21
CA ARG A 278 -19.56 0.85 19.17
C ARG A 278 -20.82 1.72 19.19
N GLU A 279 -21.38 1.98 20.36
CA GLU A 279 -22.55 2.85 20.50
C GLU A 279 -22.22 4.31 20.16
N ALA A 280 -21.06 4.78 20.56
CA ALA A 280 -20.59 6.13 20.24
C ALA A 280 -20.39 6.31 18.71
N ARG A 281 -19.76 5.34 18.03
CA ARG A 281 -19.62 5.35 16.56
C ARG A 281 -20.98 5.38 15.85
N HIS A 282 -21.92 4.53 16.30
CA HIS A 282 -23.27 4.53 15.74
C HIS A 282 -23.96 5.89 15.95
N HIS A 283 -23.86 6.47 17.14
CA HIS A 283 -24.39 7.79 17.43
C HIS A 283 -23.78 8.87 16.53
N LEU A 284 -22.47 8.89 16.34
CA LEU A 284 -21.79 9.83 15.47
C LEU A 284 -22.20 9.67 14.00
N HIS A 285 -22.36 8.43 13.55
CA HIS A 285 -22.79 8.15 12.19
C HIS A 285 -24.19 8.70 11.91
N GLU A 286 -25.15 8.53 12.83
CA GLU A 286 -26.54 8.96 12.66
C GLU A 286 -26.76 10.43 13.01
N HIS A 287 -26.14 10.93 14.07
CA HIS A 287 -26.45 12.21 14.71
C HIS A 287 -25.26 13.18 14.80
N GLY A 288 -24.06 12.73 14.49
CA GLY A 288 -22.85 13.55 14.52
C GLY A 288 -22.81 14.60 13.40
N PRO A 289 -21.84 15.53 13.48
CA PRO A 289 -21.59 16.47 12.42
C PRO A 289 -21.40 15.76 11.07
N ALA A 290 -22.08 16.28 10.04
CA ALA A 290 -22.01 15.72 8.70
C ALA A 290 -22.15 16.81 7.65
N VAL A 291 -21.65 16.55 6.45
CA VAL A 291 -21.80 17.42 5.28
C VAL A 291 -22.69 16.75 4.26
N GLU A 292 -23.66 17.50 3.74
CA GLU A 292 -24.58 17.05 2.70
C GLU A 292 -24.06 17.39 1.31
N GLY A 293 -24.20 16.43 0.40
CA GLY A 293 -23.84 16.56 -1.02
C GLY A 293 -22.36 16.41 -1.32
N VAL A 294 -22.10 15.87 -2.52
CA VAL A 294 -20.73 15.52 -2.98
C VAL A 294 -19.85 16.78 -3.11
N GLU A 295 -20.36 17.88 -3.65
CA GLU A 295 -19.61 19.14 -3.74
C GLU A 295 -19.42 19.80 -2.37
N GLY A 296 -20.38 19.63 -1.46
CA GLY A 296 -20.27 20.11 -0.09
C GLY A 296 -19.12 19.45 0.64
N ILE A 297 -19.02 18.11 0.60
CA ILE A 297 -17.93 17.40 1.25
C ILE A 297 -16.59 17.69 0.59
N ARG A 298 -16.48 17.75 -0.75
CA ARG A 298 -15.26 18.12 -1.43
C ARG A 298 -14.74 19.50 -0.97
N ALA A 299 -15.62 20.49 -0.93
CA ALA A 299 -15.28 21.84 -0.50
C ALA A 299 -14.87 21.89 0.98
N HIS A 300 -15.55 21.12 1.86
CA HIS A 300 -15.21 21.02 3.27
C HIS A 300 -13.80 20.43 3.48
N LEU A 301 -13.50 19.34 2.78
CA LEU A 301 -12.20 18.67 2.87
C LEU A 301 -11.07 19.52 2.27
N GLN A 302 -11.32 20.30 1.22
CA GLN A 302 -10.37 21.28 0.71
C GLN A 302 -10.11 22.36 1.76
N ALA A 303 -11.16 22.92 2.37
CA ALA A 303 -11.00 23.94 3.40
C ALA A 303 -10.30 23.43 4.67
N LEU A 304 -10.52 22.16 5.04
CA LEU A 304 -9.76 21.51 6.12
C LEU A 304 -8.27 21.49 5.78
N MET A 305 -7.91 21.05 4.56
CA MET A 305 -6.53 20.97 4.11
C MET A 305 -5.85 22.35 4.06
N ASP A 306 -6.52 23.35 3.49
CA ASP A 306 -6.00 24.72 3.39
C ASP A 306 -5.71 25.33 4.77
N ARG A 307 -6.60 25.13 5.75
CA ARG A 307 -6.40 25.55 7.13
C ARG A 307 -5.21 24.82 7.77
N THR A 308 -5.17 23.50 7.64
CA THR A 308 -4.09 22.67 8.21
C THR A 308 -2.72 23.11 7.66
N ILE A 309 -2.61 23.33 6.37
CA ILE A 309 -1.37 23.84 5.74
C ILE A 309 -0.99 25.20 6.33
N ALA A 310 -1.94 26.14 6.44
CA ALA A 310 -1.67 27.48 6.93
C ALA A 310 -1.23 27.48 8.42
N GLU A 311 -1.74 26.57 9.23
CA GLU A 311 -1.40 26.45 10.64
C GLU A 311 -0.10 25.71 10.90
N LEU A 312 0.22 24.70 10.08
CA LEU A 312 1.44 23.91 10.22
C LEU A 312 2.68 24.57 9.60
N ASP A 313 2.50 25.39 8.55
CA ASP A 313 3.61 26.06 7.86
C ASP A 313 4.31 27.07 8.76
N GLY A 314 5.62 26.98 8.86
CA GLY A 314 6.47 27.81 9.73
C GLY A 314 6.40 27.45 11.22
N THR A 315 5.40 26.68 11.67
CA THR A 315 5.24 26.26 13.06
C THR A 315 5.80 24.87 13.31
N HIS A 316 5.26 23.86 12.66
CA HIS A 316 5.62 22.45 12.81
C HIS A 316 6.37 21.88 11.62
N PHE A 317 6.26 22.53 10.46
CA PHE A 317 6.96 22.21 9.21
C PHE A 317 7.35 23.49 8.47
N ASP A 318 8.34 23.41 7.59
CA ASP A 318 8.68 24.46 6.64
C ASP A 318 8.23 24.01 5.24
N LEU A 319 7.00 24.41 4.86
CA LEU A 319 6.37 23.95 3.63
C LEU A 319 6.73 24.84 2.44
N ALA A 320 7.43 24.30 1.45
CA ALA A 320 7.67 25.01 0.20
C ALA A 320 6.36 25.35 -0.52
N GLU A 321 6.34 26.43 -1.32
CA GLU A 321 5.13 26.89 -2.02
C GLU A 321 4.49 25.79 -2.87
N GLN A 322 5.31 24.98 -3.54
CA GLN A 322 4.84 23.87 -4.37
C GLN A 322 4.17 22.75 -3.53
N VAL A 323 4.68 22.49 -2.32
CA VAL A 323 4.16 21.48 -1.38
C VAL A 323 2.85 21.94 -0.74
N ARG A 324 2.61 23.25 -0.62
CA ARG A 324 1.34 23.79 -0.10
C ARG A 324 0.14 23.61 -1.05
N ARG A 325 0.37 23.08 -2.26
CA ARG A 325 -0.69 22.90 -3.28
C ARG A 325 -1.15 21.47 -3.34
N VAL A 326 -2.34 21.19 -2.78
CA VAL A 326 -3.03 19.90 -2.83
C VAL A 326 -4.51 20.10 -3.14
N GLU A 327 -5.08 19.23 -3.95
CA GLU A 327 -6.48 19.30 -4.37
C GLU A 327 -7.30 18.17 -3.74
N ALA A 328 -8.44 18.51 -3.12
CA ALA A 328 -9.45 17.54 -2.71
C ALA A 328 -10.34 17.17 -3.91
N MET A 329 -10.37 15.89 -4.23
CA MET A 329 -11.05 15.35 -5.42
C MET A 329 -12.10 14.31 -5.03
N ILE A 330 -13.11 14.16 -5.86
CA ILE A 330 -14.03 13.04 -5.79
C ILE A 330 -13.51 11.92 -6.71
N ALA A 331 -13.37 10.75 -6.14
CA ALA A 331 -12.89 9.60 -6.88
C ALA A 331 -13.88 9.15 -7.96
N PRO A 332 -13.42 8.77 -9.16
CA PRO A 332 -14.31 8.22 -10.18
C PRO A 332 -15.02 6.95 -9.66
N PRO A 333 -16.26 6.69 -10.09
CA PRO A 333 -16.97 5.49 -9.70
C PRO A 333 -16.17 4.21 -10.00
N GLY A 334 -16.06 3.32 -9.01
CA GLY A 334 -15.34 2.04 -9.15
C GLY A 334 -13.81 2.14 -9.13
N SER A 335 -13.22 3.32 -8.85
CA SER A 335 -11.75 3.48 -8.78
C SER A 335 -11.14 2.95 -7.48
N ALA A 336 -11.82 3.13 -6.34
CA ALA A 336 -11.38 2.68 -5.02
C ALA A 336 -12.56 2.58 -4.05
N ALA A 337 -12.40 1.80 -2.98
CA ALA A 337 -13.37 1.70 -1.89
C ALA A 337 -13.01 2.58 -0.68
N ALA A 338 -11.76 3.05 -0.59
CA ALA A 338 -11.26 3.91 0.47
C ALA A 338 -10.62 5.19 -0.10
N PRO A 339 -10.51 6.27 0.67
CA PRO A 339 -9.73 7.44 0.29
C PRO A 339 -8.30 7.06 -0.09
N TYR A 340 -7.70 7.83 -1.00
CA TYR A 340 -6.34 7.61 -1.45
C TYR A 340 -5.69 8.89 -1.94
N TYR A 341 -4.36 8.86 -2.03
CA TYR A 341 -3.56 9.98 -2.48
C TYR A 341 -2.85 9.70 -3.81
N THR A 342 -2.75 10.72 -4.67
CA THR A 342 -1.87 10.73 -5.85
C THR A 342 -0.88 11.87 -5.77
N ARG A 343 0.42 11.52 -5.91
CA ARG A 343 1.53 12.49 -5.80
C ARG A 343 1.50 13.56 -6.89
N PRO A 344 2.12 14.74 -6.67
CA PRO A 344 2.32 15.73 -7.72
C PRO A 344 3.21 15.17 -8.83
N SER A 345 3.17 15.80 -10.01
CA SER A 345 4.23 15.58 -11.00
C SER A 345 5.58 16.11 -10.49
N GLN A 346 6.69 15.57 -11.02
CA GLN A 346 8.02 15.97 -10.55
C GLN A 346 8.31 17.48 -10.74
N ASP A 347 7.72 18.08 -11.77
CA ASP A 347 7.79 19.52 -12.06
C ASP A 347 6.71 20.35 -11.33
N PHE A 348 5.88 19.72 -10.52
CA PHE A 348 4.72 20.32 -9.84
C PHE A 348 3.70 21.01 -10.78
N ALA A 349 3.74 20.75 -12.08
CA ALA A 349 2.73 21.25 -13.02
C ALA A 349 1.34 20.70 -12.66
N ARG A 350 1.26 19.45 -12.21
CA ARG A 350 0.08 18.85 -11.60
C ARG A 350 0.29 18.76 -10.09
N PRO A 351 -0.59 19.36 -9.25
CA PRO A 351 -0.48 19.26 -7.80
C PRO A 351 -0.79 17.84 -7.29
N GLY A 352 -0.47 17.57 -6.02
CA GLY A 352 -0.93 16.38 -5.31
C GLY A 352 -2.45 16.38 -5.17
N ARG A 353 -3.06 15.21 -5.10
CA ARG A 353 -4.52 15.06 -5.00
C ARG A 353 -4.90 14.02 -3.96
N THR A 354 -5.81 14.40 -3.08
CA THR A 354 -6.49 13.50 -2.16
C THR A 354 -7.87 13.16 -2.71
N TRP A 355 -8.23 11.88 -2.75
CA TRP A 355 -9.42 11.40 -3.42
C TRP A 355 -10.40 10.79 -2.43
N LEU A 356 -11.66 11.21 -2.48
CA LEU A 356 -12.75 10.64 -1.69
C LEU A 356 -13.69 9.81 -2.58
N PRO A 357 -13.76 8.47 -2.40
CA PRO A 357 -14.81 7.65 -2.99
C PRO A 357 -16.14 7.91 -2.28
N THR A 358 -17.15 8.31 -3.02
CA THR A 358 -18.48 8.58 -2.42
C THR A 358 -19.28 7.31 -2.16
N LEU A 359 -19.03 6.24 -2.92
CA LEU A 359 -19.77 4.97 -2.85
C LEU A 359 -21.30 5.16 -2.92
N GLY A 360 -21.76 6.17 -3.68
CA GLY A 360 -23.17 6.51 -3.81
C GLY A 360 -23.77 7.29 -2.63
N ARG A 361 -22.97 7.61 -1.60
CA ARG A 361 -23.43 8.41 -0.44
C ARG A 361 -23.65 9.87 -0.82
N THR A 362 -24.61 10.50 -0.16
CA THR A 362 -24.91 11.93 -0.26
C THR A 362 -24.78 12.67 1.07
N ARG A 363 -24.70 11.93 2.19
CA ARG A 363 -24.40 12.43 3.53
C ARG A 363 -23.06 11.85 3.98
N PHE A 364 -22.21 12.70 4.50
CA PHE A 364 -20.83 12.38 4.88
C PHE A 364 -20.61 12.78 6.34
N PRO A 365 -20.70 11.83 7.30
CA PRO A 365 -20.26 12.06 8.67
C PRO A 365 -18.79 12.49 8.70
N LEU A 366 -18.42 13.39 9.61
CA LEU A 366 -17.06 13.95 9.66
C LEU A 366 -16.15 13.18 10.62
N TRP A 367 -16.72 12.48 11.58
CA TRP A 367 -15.99 11.85 12.68
C TRP A 367 -14.89 10.88 12.21
N ASP A 368 -15.10 10.16 11.11
CA ASP A 368 -14.16 9.20 10.53
C ASP A 368 -13.31 9.79 9.38
N LEU A 369 -13.67 10.96 8.85
CA LEU A 369 -13.01 11.53 7.67
C LEU A 369 -11.82 12.42 8.01
N VAL A 370 -11.81 13.11 9.16
CA VAL A 370 -10.79 14.12 9.48
C VAL A 370 -9.41 13.46 9.63
N SER A 371 -9.30 12.37 10.39
CA SER A 371 -8.02 11.66 10.56
C SER A 371 -7.51 11.08 9.24
N ILE A 372 -8.40 10.45 8.44
CA ILE A 372 -8.04 9.94 7.12
C ILE A 372 -7.57 11.08 6.21
N TRP A 373 -8.14 12.28 6.34
CA TRP A 373 -7.71 13.41 5.53
C TRP A 373 -6.34 13.95 5.91
N TYR A 374 -5.96 13.84 7.20
CA TYR A 374 -4.57 14.09 7.64
C TYR A 374 -3.61 12.99 7.12
N HIS A 375 -4.07 11.74 7.07
CA HIS A 375 -3.32 10.62 6.52
C HIS A 375 -2.97 10.82 5.03
N GLU A 376 -4.00 11.11 4.20
CA GLU A 376 -3.82 11.27 2.75
C GLU A 376 -3.20 12.62 2.36
N GLY A 377 -3.45 13.64 3.16
CA GLY A 377 -3.05 15.02 2.87
C GLY A 377 -1.83 15.50 3.65
N VAL A 378 -1.99 16.63 4.33
CA VAL A 378 -0.97 17.24 5.19
C VAL A 378 -1.37 17.03 6.65
N PRO A 379 -0.46 16.51 7.50
CA PRO A 379 0.97 16.26 7.23
C PRO A 379 1.33 14.85 6.71
N GLY A 380 0.37 14.02 6.29
CA GLY A 380 0.57 12.64 5.87
C GLY A 380 1.22 12.45 4.49
N HIS A 381 0.61 11.61 3.65
CA HIS A 381 1.17 11.19 2.35
C HIS A 381 1.54 12.36 1.44
N HIS A 382 0.69 13.40 1.37
CA HIS A 382 1.00 14.55 0.50
C HIS A 382 2.30 15.21 0.92
N LEU A 383 2.48 15.53 2.20
CA LEU A 383 3.70 16.19 2.65
C LEU A 383 4.93 15.34 2.35
N GLN A 384 4.92 14.05 2.69
CA GLN A 384 6.07 13.17 2.46
C GLN A 384 6.43 13.05 0.97
N LEU A 385 5.45 12.71 0.13
CA LEU A 385 5.73 12.42 -1.28
C LEU A 385 5.98 13.70 -2.11
N ALA A 386 5.38 14.83 -1.74
CA ALA A 386 5.69 16.13 -2.35
C ALA A 386 7.07 16.62 -1.92
N GLN A 387 7.49 16.37 -0.65
CA GLN A 387 8.84 16.68 -0.22
C GLN A 387 9.89 15.87 -1.00
N TRP A 388 9.63 14.58 -1.27
CA TRP A 388 10.53 13.79 -2.13
C TRP A 388 10.63 14.35 -3.54
N ALA A 389 9.52 14.80 -4.12
CA ALA A 389 9.54 15.47 -5.42
C ALA A 389 10.35 16.79 -5.38
N LEU A 390 10.20 17.57 -4.30
CA LEU A 390 10.92 18.82 -4.09
C LEU A 390 12.44 18.61 -4.01
N VAL A 391 12.88 17.58 -3.30
CA VAL A 391 14.31 17.27 -3.12
C VAL A 391 14.83 16.23 -4.12
N SER A 392 14.12 15.98 -5.21
CA SER A 392 14.45 14.95 -6.20
C SER A 392 15.88 15.05 -6.77
N GLY A 393 16.45 16.27 -6.83
CA GLY A 393 17.87 16.44 -7.21
C GLY A 393 18.88 15.84 -6.21
N GLN A 394 18.45 15.52 -4.98
CA GLN A 394 19.26 14.90 -3.93
C GLN A 394 18.96 13.41 -3.77
N LEU A 395 17.92 12.91 -4.40
CA LEU A 395 17.48 11.52 -4.35
C LEU A 395 17.59 10.90 -5.75
N SER A 396 17.66 9.58 -5.81
CA SER A 396 17.51 8.85 -7.08
C SER A 396 16.03 8.65 -7.43
N THR A 397 15.75 8.41 -8.72
CA THR A 397 14.42 8.02 -9.19
C THR A 397 13.96 6.74 -8.47
N TYR A 398 14.87 5.81 -8.21
CA TYR A 398 14.58 4.59 -7.47
C TYR A 398 14.04 4.87 -6.06
N GLN A 399 14.71 5.75 -5.29
CA GLN A 399 14.29 6.11 -3.92
C GLN A 399 12.90 6.74 -3.85
N THR A 400 12.51 7.45 -4.90
CA THR A 400 11.23 8.18 -4.96
C THR A 400 10.14 7.42 -5.71
N SER A 401 10.44 6.23 -6.27
CA SER A 401 9.50 5.45 -7.08
C SER A 401 9.48 3.97 -6.68
N ILE A 402 10.06 3.10 -7.51
CA ILE A 402 9.95 1.62 -7.34
C ILE A 402 10.71 1.06 -6.13
N GLY A 403 11.69 1.79 -5.59
CA GLY A 403 12.36 1.45 -4.34
C GLY A 403 11.58 1.85 -3.09
N GLN A 404 10.39 2.44 -3.24
CA GLN A 404 9.57 2.86 -2.10
C GLN A 404 9.15 1.66 -1.24
N VAL A 405 9.38 1.77 0.06
CA VAL A 405 8.95 0.80 1.06
C VAL A 405 7.58 1.19 1.59
N SER A 406 6.59 0.32 1.39
CA SER A 406 5.20 0.58 1.81
C SER A 406 5.10 0.95 3.29
N ALA A 407 5.78 0.20 4.16
CA ALA A 407 5.76 0.46 5.60
C ALA A 407 6.39 1.80 6.00
N ASN A 408 7.31 2.35 5.21
CA ASN A 408 7.84 3.69 5.45
C ASN A 408 6.76 4.75 5.19
N ALA A 409 6.07 4.66 4.06
CA ALA A 409 5.05 5.65 3.67
C ALA A 409 3.79 5.55 4.55
N GLU A 410 3.28 4.35 4.77
CA GLU A 410 2.12 4.12 5.63
C GLU A 410 2.42 4.45 7.11
N GLY A 411 3.64 4.12 7.53
CA GLY A 411 4.11 4.45 8.87
C GLY A 411 4.21 5.96 9.12
N TRP A 412 4.69 6.72 8.13
CA TRP A 412 4.67 8.17 8.19
C TRP A 412 3.24 8.72 8.29
N ALA A 413 2.33 8.22 7.47
CA ALA A 413 0.95 8.69 7.45
C ALA A 413 0.22 8.41 8.79
N LEU A 414 0.43 7.23 9.41
CA LEU A 414 -0.09 6.96 10.77
C LEU A 414 0.60 7.81 11.85
N TYR A 415 1.91 8.00 11.74
CA TYR A 415 2.64 8.92 12.61
C TYR A 415 2.08 10.36 12.49
N ALA A 416 1.73 10.79 11.27
CA ALA A 416 1.13 12.09 11.01
C ALA A 416 -0.26 12.24 11.68
N GLU A 417 -1.11 11.22 11.60
CA GLU A 417 -2.39 11.20 12.32
C GLU A 417 -2.18 11.36 13.84
N ARG A 418 -1.25 10.59 14.41
CA ARG A 418 -0.90 10.69 15.83
C ARG A 418 -0.31 12.06 16.19
N LEU A 419 0.53 12.60 15.33
CA LEU A 419 1.10 13.94 15.54
C LEU A 419 0.00 15.00 15.60
N MET A 420 -1.05 14.89 14.77
CA MET A 420 -2.18 15.83 14.81
C MET A 420 -2.97 15.74 16.13
N ASP A 421 -3.13 14.54 16.71
CA ASP A 421 -3.68 14.39 18.08
C ASP A 421 -2.74 14.99 19.14
N GLU A 422 -1.42 14.71 19.10
CA GLU A 422 -0.41 15.27 20.01
C GLU A 422 -0.34 16.81 19.96
N LEU A 423 -0.55 17.40 18.79
CA LEU A 423 -0.55 18.86 18.57
C LEU A 423 -1.89 19.52 18.92
N GLY A 424 -2.93 18.74 19.26
CA GLY A 424 -4.23 19.24 19.67
C GLY A 424 -5.14 19.65 18.51
N TYR A 425 -4.99 19.06 17.35
CA TYR A 425 -5.88 19.30 16.20
C TYR A 425 -7.13 18.41 16.20
N LEU A 426 -7.15 17.32 16.96
CA LEU A 426 -8.30 16.43 17.13
C LEU A 426 -9.01 16.74 18.46
N THR A 427 -9.58 17.95 18.56
CA THR A 427 -10.24 18.44 19.79
C THR A 427 -11.69 18.02 19.92
N ASP A 428 -12.37 17.69 18.82
CA ASP A 428 -13.72 17.13 18.84
C ASP A 428 -13.65 15.66 19.28
N PRO A 429 -14.42 15.23 20.31
CA PRO A 429 -14.38 13.85 20.78
C PRO A 429 -14.76 12.82 19.70
N GLY A 430 -15.63 13.20 18.76
CA GLY A 430 -16.02 12.33 17.64
C GLY A 430 -14.88 12.15 16.65
N GLU A 431 -14.20 13.23 16.25
CA GLU A 431 -13.03 13.16 15.35
C GLU A 431 -11.88 12.38 16.01
N ARG A 432 -11.67 12.57 17.34
CA ARG A 432 -10.68 11.80 18.09
C ARG A 432 -11.05 10.31 18.17
N LEU A 433 -12.32 9.98 18.36
CA LEU A 433 -12.77 8.58 18.30
C LEU A 433 -12.55 7.97 16.91
N GLY A 434 -12.76 8.74 15.83
CA GLY A 434 -12.47 8.32 14.47
C GLY A 434 -10.99 8.02 14.24
N PHE A 435 -10.10 8.89 14.69
CA PHE A 435 -8.65 8.64 14.70
C PHE A 435 -8.31 7.34 15.44
N LEU A 436 -8.86 7.14 16.63
CA LEU A 436 -8.59 5.93 17.42
C LEU A 436 -9.18 4.66 16.77
N ASP A 437 -10.29 4.75 16.04
CA ASP A 437 -10.86 3.62 15.30
C ASP A 437 -9.93 3.17 14.15
N GLU A 438 -9.38 4.13 13.43
CA GLU A 438 -8.38 3.89 12.39
C GLU A 438 -7.09 3.30 12.97
N GLN A 439 -6.59 3.82 14.09
CA GLN A 439 -5.42 3.29 14.79
C GLN A 439 -5.68 1.85 15.29
N GLN A 440 -6.87 1.57 15.78
CA GLN A 440 -7.28 0.25 16.28
C GLN A 440 -7.28 -0.80 15.16
N LEU A 441 -7.86 -0.47 14.02
CA LEU A 441 -7.83 -1.35 12.85
C LEU A 441 -6.39 -1.73 12.48
N ARG A 442 -5.46 -0.77 12.47
CA ARG A 442 -4.05 -1.01 12.11
C ARG A 442 -3.31 -1.82 13.18
N ALA A 443 -3.63 -1.67 14.46
CA ALA A 443 -3.08 -2.50 15.54
C ALA A 443 -3.57 -3.95 15.44
N ILE A 444 -4.85 -4.15 15.19
CA ILE A 444 -5.45 -5.47 14.99
C ILE A 444 -4.84 -6.18 13.78
N ARG A 445 -4.54 -5.48 12.69
CA ARG A 445 -3.85 -6.05 11.52
C ARG A 445 -2.55 -6.76 11.91
N VAL A 446 -1.74 -6.18 12.80
CA VAL A 446 -0.49 -6.82 13.26
C VAL A 446 -0.79 -8.14 13.98
N VAL A 447 -1.80 -8.14 14.84
CA VAL A 447 -2.17 -9.32 15.62
C VAL A 447 -2.70 -10.45 14.73
N ILE A 448 -3.68 -10.15 13.88
CA ILE A 448 -4.35 -11.21 13.11
C ILE A 448 -3.52 -11.71 11.94
N ASP A 449 -2.76 -10.84 11.27
CA ASP A 449 -1.94 -11.23 10.12
C ASP A 449 -0.82 -12.19 10.57
N ILE A 450 -0.04 -11.81 11.59
CA ILE A 450 0.99 -12.69 12.17
C ILE A 450 0.34 -13.92 12.80
N GLY A 451 -0.72 -13.71 13.59
CA GLY A 451 -1.41 -14.79 14.32
C GLY A 451 -1.92 -15.90 13.42
N MET A 452 -2.61 -15.55 12.34
CA MET A 452 -3.17 -16.53 11.39
C MET A 452 -2.07 -17.27 10.63
N HIS A 453 -1.10 -16.52 10.08
CA HIS A 453 -0.08 -17.13 9.22
C HIS A 453 0.93 -18.01 9.97
N LEU A 454 1.18 -17.73 11.25
CA LEU A 454 2.04 -18.52 12.10
C LEU A 454 1.28 -19.53 12.98
N ALA A 455 -0.05 -19.54 12.88
CA ALA A 455 -0.94 -20.33 13.74
C ALA A 455 -0.64 -20.12 15.25
N LEU A 456 -0.38 -18.85 15.64
CA LEU A 456 -0.09 -18.51 17.03
C LEU A 456 -1.33 -18.72 17.91
N PRO A 457 -1.16 -18.99 19.21
CA PRO A 457 -2.29 -19.12 20.12
C PRO A 457 -2.93 -17.75 20.40
N VAL A 458 -4.25 -17.73 20.51
CA VAL A 458 -4.99 -16.62 21.11
C VAL A 458 -4.52 -16.46 22.56
N PRO A 459 -4.20 -15.25 23.04
CA PRO A 459 -3.70 -15.03 24.39
C PRO A 459 -4.65 -15.54 25.48
N GLU A 460 -4.09 -15.96 26.63
CA GLU A 460 -4.84 -16.48 27.77
C GLU A 460 -5.71 -15.41 28.45
N ASP A 461 -5.39 -14.14 28.27
CA ASP A 461 -6.12 -12.99 28.78
C ASP A 461 -7.05 -12.33 27.75
N ALA A 462 -7.24 -12.93 26.58
CA ALA A 462 -8.18 -12.44 25.57
C ALA A 462 -9.63 -12.46 26.11
N ASP A 463 -10.40 -11.47 25.71
CA ASP A 463 -11.82 -11.31 26.11
C ASP A 463 -12.75 -11.25 24.88
N GLY A 464 -14.00 -10.86 25.07
CA GLY A 464 -14.96 -10.68 23.98
C GLY A 464 -15.14 -11.93 23.12
N ALA A 465 -15.13 -11.76 21.81
CA ALA A 465 -15.28 -12.81 20.80
C ALA A 465 -14.21 -13.92 20.91
N LEU A 466 -13.08 -13.63 21.52
CA LEU A 466 -11.97 -14.57 21.66
C LEU A 466 -11.95 -15.35 22.98
N ALA A 467 -12.82 -15.01 23.96
CA ALA A 467 -12.76 -15.54 25.32
C ALA A 467 -12.82 -17.08 25.40
N GLU A 468 -13.60 -17.74 24.54
CA GLU A 468 -13.74 -19.20 24.49
C GLU A 468 -12.66 -19.89 23.63
N HIS A 469 -11.76 -19.08 23.01
CA HIS A 469 -10.74 -19.56 22.10
C HIS A 469 -9.30 -19.38 22.62
N ARG A 470 -9.14 -19.00 23.89
CA ARG A 470 -7.84 -18.85 24.55
C ARG A 470 -6.97 -20.08 24.39
N GLY A 471 -5.69 -19.88 24.10
CA GLY A 471 -4.74 -20.95 23.85
C GLY A 471 -4.94 -21.73 22.56
N ARG A 472 -5.98 -21.48 21.78
CA ARG A 472 -6.22 -22.10 20.47
C ARG A 472 -5.53 -21.31 19.36
N PRO A 473 -5.08 -21.95 18.28
CA PRO A 473 -4.54 -21.25 17.12
C PRO A 473 -5.57 -20.30 16.50
N TRP A 474 -5.08 -19.18 15.95
CA TRP A 474 -5.87 -18.30 15.14
C TRP A 474 -6.47 -19.01 13.92
N THR A 475 -7.69 -18.64 13.58
CA THR A 475 -8.36 -19.02 12.33
C THR A 475 -8.91 -17.78 11.64
N PRO A 476 -9.21 -17.84 10.32
CA PRO A 476 -9.84 -16.72 9.62
C PRO A 476 -11.15 -16.25 10.27
N GLU A 477 -11.96 -17.18 10.80
CA GLU A 477 -13.24 -16.86 11.45
C GLU A 477 -13.02 -16.09 12.76
N LEU A 478 -12.02 -16.47 13.55
CA LEU A 478 -11.65 -15.74 14.78
C LEU A 478 -11.13 -14.34 14.46
N ALA A 479 -10.29 -14.22 13.43
CA ALA A 479 -9.78 -12.93 12.96
C ALA A 479 -10.92 -12.00 12.50
N ARG A 480 -11.89 -12.55 11.77
CA ARG A 480 -13.09 -11.82 11.32
C ARG A 480 -13.95 -11.36 12.50
N ALA A 481 -14.18 -12.23 13.48
CA ALA A 481 -14.95 -11.90 14.67
C ALA A 481 -14.26 -10.80 15.50
N PHE A 482 -12.95 -10.88 15.65
CA PHE A 482 -12.14 -9.89 16.37
C PHE A 482 -12.15 -8.51 15.68
N LEU A 483 -12.03 -8.48 14.35
CA LEU A 483 -12.19 -7.25 13.56
C LEU A 483 -13.58 -6.63 13.78
N ALA A 484 -14.65 -7.42 13.68
CA ALA A 484 -16.02 -6.95 13.80
C ALA A 484 -16.35 -6.40 15.20
N GLU A 485 -15.72 -6.94 16.25
CA GLU A 485 -15.91 -6.46 17.61
C GLU A 485 -15.27 -5.09 17.86
N HIS A 486 -14.09 -4.88 17.30
CA HIS A 486 -13.23 -3.75 17.69
C HIS A 486 -13.14 -2.61 16.67
N THR A 487 -13.80 -2.71 15.51
CA THR A 487 -13.79 -1.66 14.49
C THR A 487 -15.19 -1.23 14.09
N GLY A 488 -15.30 -0.04 13.47
CA GLY A 488 -16.52 0.47 12.86
C GLY A 488 -16.72 0.04 11.41
N ALA A 489 -15.83 -0.81 10.86
CA ALA A 489 -15.87 -1.19 9.46
C ALA A 489 -17.10 -2.06 9.10
N PRO A 490 -17.72 -1.83 7.92
CA PRO A 490 -18.83 -2.66 7.43
C PRO A 490 -18.40 -4.11 7.17
N ASP A 491 -19.35 -5.05 7.27
CA ASP A 491 -19.10 -6.49 7.08
C ASP A 491 -18.40 -6.82 5.77
N GLU A 492 -18.82 -6.21 4.66
CA GLU A 492 -18.21 -6.41 3.33
C GLU A 492 -16.73 -5.97 3.29
N MET A 493 -16.40 -4.88 3.99
CA MET A 493 -15.03 -4.42 4.13
C MET A 493 -14.20 -5.39 4.96
N LEU A 494 -14.75 -5.90 6.08
CA LEU A 494 -14.07 -6.87 6.93
C LEU A 494 -13.75 -8.17 6.18
N ASP A 495 -14.69 -8.65 5.36
CA ASP A 495 -14.49 -9.85 4.54
C ASP A 495 -13.41 -9.62 3.47
N SER A 496 -13.41 -8.46 2.82
CA SER A 496 -12.38 -8.06 1.85
C SER A 496 -10.99 -7.94 2.51
N GLU A 497 -10.92 -7.30 3.69
CA GLU A 497 -9.69 -7.17 4.46
C GLU A 497 -9.11 -8.55 4.84
N LEU A 498 -9.94 -9.47 5.32
CA LEU A 498 -9.51 -10.82 5.68
C LEU A 498 -8.92 -11.56 4.47
N VAL A 499 -9.59 -11.51 3.32
CA VAL A 499 -9.07 -12.13 2.08
C VAL A 499 -7.74 -11.51 1.69
N ARG A 500 -7.59 -10.18 1.83
CA ARG A 500 -6.34 -9.46 1.55
C ARG A 500 -5.21 -9.93 2.46
N TYR A 501 -5.44 -10.02 3.77
CA TYR A 501 -4.40 -10.46 4.72
C TYR A 501 -3.93 -11.88 4.41
N LEU A 502 -4.86 -12.79 4.16
CA LEU A 502 -4.54 -14.17 3.83
C LEU A 502 -3.86 -14.34 2.45
N GLY A 503 -4.12 -13.43 1.51
CA GLY A 503 -3.51 -13.47 0.17
C GLY A 503 -2.22 -12.68 0.01
N ILE A 504 -1.94 -11.76 0.94
CA ILE A 504 -0.80 -10.84 0.88
C ILE A 504 -0.14 -10.79 2.26
N PRO A 505 0.47 -11.90 2.71
CA PRO A 505 1.05 -12.00 4.04
C PRO A 505 2.08 -10.88 4.30
N GLY A 506 2.07 -10.33 5.51
CA GLY A 506 3.03 -9.34 5.95
C GLY A 506 2.82 -7.92 5.41
N GLN A 507 1.85 -7.69 4.49
CA GLN A 507 1.56 -6.35 3.98
C GLN A 507 0.87 -5.49 5.05
N ALA A 508 -0.13 -6.06 5.72
CA ALA A 508 -0.99 -5.34 6.64
C ALA A 508 -0.28 -4.85 7.92
N ILE A 509 0.80 -5.51 8.33
CA ILE A 509 1.58 -5.14 9.51
C ILE A 509 2.43 -3.88 9.30
N GLY A 510 2.73 -3.53 8.03
CA GLY A 510 3.61 -2.43 7.68
C GLY A 510 3.14 -1.07 8.18
N TYR A 511 1.83 -0.85 8.25
CA TYR A 511 1.23 0.38 8.76
C TYR A 511 1.69 0.69 10.19
N LYS A 512 1.36 -0.19 11.10
CA LYS A 512 1.59 0.04 12.54
C LYS A 512 3.06 -0.15 12.94
N LEU A 513 3.77 -1.08 12.33
CA LEU A 513 5.21 -1.23 12.53
C LEU A 513 5.99 -0.04 11.94
N GLY A 514 5.52 0.53 10.85
CA GLY A 514 6.05 1.76 10.29
C GLY A 514 5.88 2.95 11.24
N GLU A 515 4.68 3.17 11.79
CA GLU A 515 4.45 4.21 12.81
C GLU A 515 5.41 4.03 13.99
N ARG A 516 5.57 2.79 14.47
CA ARG A 516 6.51 2.47 15.55
C ARG A 516 7.93 2.90 15.20
N ALA A 517 8.40 2.60 14.00
CA ALA A 517 9.75 2.97 13.55
C ALA A 517 9.96 4.51 13.56
N TRP A 518 8.95 5.27 13.12
CA TRP A 518 8.98 6.75 13.18
C TRP A 518 8.99 7.27 14.62
N LEU A 519 8.18 6.70 15.49
CA LEU A 519 8.13 7.08 16.92
C LEU A 519 9.43 6.74 17.66
N ASP A 520 9.97 5.55 17.44
CA ASP A 520 11.22 5.08 18.04
C ASP A 520 12.40 5.93 17.58
N GLY A 521 12.49 6.24 16.27
CA GLY A 521 13.51 7.13 15.73
C GLY A 521 13.45 8.54 16.31
N ARG A 522 12.23 9.14 16.38
CA ARG A 522 12.01 10.45 17.04
C ARG A 522 12.44 10.43 18.50
N SER A 523 12.05 9.39 19.21
CA SER A 523 12.38 9.25 20.64
C SER A 523 13.89 9.12 20.86
N ALA A 524 14.57 8.36 20.03
CA ALA A 524 16.03 8.19 20.11
C ALA A 524 16.77 9.49 19.78
N ALA A 525 16.38 10.20 18.73
CA ALA A 525 16.96 11.50 18.36
C ALA A 525 16.76 12.53 19.48
N ARG A 526 15.54 12.64 20.04
CA ARG A 526 15.24 13.53 21.17
C ARG A 526 16.10 13.20 22.38
N LYS A 527 16.28 11.91 22.69
CA LYS A 527 17.13 11.49 23.81
C LYS A 527 18.60 11.82 23.57
N ALA A 528 19.08 11.70 22.34
CA ALA A 528 20.49 12.00 22.00
C ALA A 528 20.79 13.50 22.06
N GLN A 529 19.88 14.35 21.60
CA GLN A 529 20.08 15.81 21.50
C GLN A 529 19.64 16.57 22.77
N GLY A 530 18.79 15.97 23.62
CA GLY A 530 18.29 16.62 24.82
C GLY A 530 17.57 17.94 24.50
N ASP A 531 17.93 19.02 25.20
CA ASP A 531 17.32 20.35 25.02
C ASP A 531 17.59 21.00 23.64
N ALA A 532 18.52 20.47 22.87
CA ALA A 532 18.81 20.95 21.51
C ALA A 532 17.88 20.36 20.44
N PHE A 533 17.04 19.39 20.79
CA PHE A 533 16.13 18.74 19.84
C PHE A 533 15.07 19.70 19.33
N ASP A 534 15.07 19.95 18.03
CA ASP A 534 14.05 20.72 17.32
C ASP A 534 13.20 19.77 16.46
N LEU A 535 11.93 19.59 16.85
CA LEU A 535 11.02 18.67 16.19
C LEU A 535 10.74 19.06 14.74
N LYS A 536 10.62 20.36 14.42
CA LYS A 536 10.38 20.84 13.05
C LYS A 536 11.60 20.55 12.18
N ALA A 537 12.81 20.89 12.63
CA ALA A 537 14.03 20.61 11.90
C ALA A 537 14.22 19.10 11.67
N TRP A 538 13.94 18.29 12.70
CA TRP A 538 13.98 16.84 12.62
C TRP A 538 13.01 16.30 11.55
N HIS A 539 11.73 16.75 11.55
CA HIS A 539 10.74 16.34 10.55
C HIS A 539 11.21 16.67 9.12
N MET A 540 11.66 17.90 8.89
CA MET A 540 12.09 18.30 7.54
C MET A 540 13.32 17.52 7.06
N ALA A 541 14.26 17.23 7.97
CA ALA A 541 15.42 16.39 7.64
C ALA A 541 14.99 14.94 7.34
N ALA A 542 14.12 14.37 8.18
CA ALA A 542 13.61 13.01 8.02
C ALA A 542 12.85 12.81 6.69
N LEU A 543 11.95 13.73 6.36
CA LEU A 543 11.18 13.71 5.12
C LEU A 543 12.04 13.90 3.85
N SER A 544 13.23 14.47 3.99
CA SER A 544 14.15 14.71 2.85
C SER A 544 15.08 13.52 2.56
N GLN A 545 15.01 12.42 3.32
CA GLN A 545 15.90 11.27 3.13
C GLN A 545 15.48 10.30 2.01
N GLY A 546 14.23 10.40 1.53
CA GLY A 546 13.65 9.40 0.63
C GLY A 546 13.17 8.16 1.39
N SER A 547 12.78 7.12 0.66
CA SER A 547 12.32 5.87 1.25
C SER A 547 13.48 5.03 1.80
N LEU A 548 13.23 4.30 2.89
CA LEU A 548 14.13 3.33 3.51
C LEU A 548 13.32 2.14 4.07
N GLY A 549 13.94 0.97 4.18
CA GLY A 549 13.39 -0.13 4.98
C GLY A 549 13.33 0.25 6.46
N LEU A 550 12.42 -0.34 7.24
CA LEU A 550 12.16 0.10 8.61
C LEU A 550 13.38 0.01 9.54
N ASP A 551 14.24 -1.00 9.36
CA ASP A 551 15.45 -1.13 10.19
C ASP A 551 16.42 0.03 9.91
N ASP A 552 16.67 0.34 8.64
CA ASP A 552 17.50 1.47 8.22
C ASP A 552 16.84 2.81 8.55
N LEU A 553 15.52 2.92 8.38
CA LEU A 553 14.76 4.12 8.70
C LEU A 553 14.92 4.48 10.20
N THR A 554 14.71 3.53 11.10
CA THR A 554 14.83 3.77 12.55
C THR A 554 16.23 4.26 12.90
N ALA A 555 17.27 3.66 12.31
CA ALA A 555 18.66 4.04 12.54
C ALA A 555 18.97 5.47 12.02
N GLU A 556 18.52 5.80 10.80
CA GLU A 556 18.72 7.13 10.21
C GLU A 556 17.96 8.21 11.00
N LEU A 557 16.71 7.96 11.37
CA LEU A 557 15.89 8.88 12.15
C LEU A 557 16.50 9.16 13.53
N ALA A 558 17.09 8.14 14.17
CA ALA A 558 17.76 8.27 15.47
C ALA A 558 19.05 9.12 15.39
N ALA A 559 19.68 9.16 14.20
CA ALA A 559 20.93 9.88 13.98
C ALA A 559 20.74 11.35 13.55
N LEU A 560 19.50 11.75 13.18
CA LEU A 560 19.15 13.13 12.89
C LEU A 560 19.10 13.97 14.15
#